data_4fbb9c5b0baedb11ce6331812bf52569
#
_entry.id   4fbb9c5b0baedb11ce6331812bf52569
#
_cell.length_a   1.000
_cell.length_b   1.000
_cell.length_c   1.000
_cell.angle_alpha   90.00
_cell.angle_beta   90.00
_cell.angle_gamma   90.00
#
_symmetry.space_group_name_H-M   'P 1'
#
loop_
_entity.id
_entity.type
_entity.pdbx_description
1 polymer ?
#
loop_
_entity_poly.entity_id
_entity_poly.type
_entity_poly.pdbx_seq_one_letter_code
_entity_poly.pdbx_strand_id
1 'polypeptide(L)'
;MNMDKEGWALETQDGVIMNGTTVEHIREAAAVMGEYCDILGLRSFPKLQNREEDYNEEFFNKFVKFCGVPVVSLESATRHPLQSLADLVTIHETWEPYRIDANAKPKVVLAWAPHIKPLPQAVPNSFAEWMCRAQTEGMLDFTIAQPEGFELEESFTPSAKISHNLDEAIAGADYVYAVSYTHLTLPT
;
A
#
# COMPACT_ATOMS: atom_id res chain seq x y z
N MET A 1 1.59 2.27 19.79
CA MET A 1 0.31 2.05 20.52
C MET A 1 -0.59 1.23 19.60
N ASN A 2 -1.16 0.12 20.06
CA ASN A 2 -2.08 -0.70 19.27
C ASN A 2 -3.51 -0.36 19.70
N MET A 3 -4.30 0.19 18.80
CA MET A 3 -5.67 0.64 19.09
C MET A 3 -6.75 -0.40 18.70
N ASP A 4 -6.33 -1.55 18.16
CA ASP A 4 -7.28 -2.49 17.54
C ASP A 4 -7.69 -3.66 18.42
N LYS A 5 -6.92 -4.06 19.43
CA LYS A 5 -7.08 -5.43 19.95
C LYS A 5 -7.16 -5.62 21.46
N GLU A 6 -6.71 -4.74 22.28
CA GLU A 6 -6.68 -5.03 23.72
C GLU A 6 -7.04 -3.82 24.57
N GLY A 7 -8.31 -3.54 24.68
CA GLY A 7 -8.84 -2.64 25.70
C GLY A 7 -8.99 -1.18 25.30
N TRP A 8 -8.67 -0.79 24.06
CA TRP A 8 -8.90 0.55 23.58
C TRP A 8 -9.54 0.58 22.19
N ALA A 9 -10.72 0.00 22.08
CA ALA A 9 -11.52 0.10 20.87
C ALA A 9 -12.10 1.51 20.76
N LEU A 10 -11.77 2.19 19.65
CA LEU A 10 -12.29 3.54 19.37
C LEU A 10 -13.60 3.45 18.61
N GLU A 11 -14.56 4.29 19.01
CA GLU A 11 -15.79 4.53 18.27
C GLU A 11 -15.52 5.48 17.11
N THR A 12 -15.98 5.13 15.91
CA THR A 12 -15.82 5.98 14.73
C THR A 12 -17.10 6.65 14.27
N GLN A 13 -18.28 6.16 14.68
CA GLN A 13 -19.56 6.70 14.22
C GLN A 13 -19.98 7.94 14.99
N ASP A 14 -20.33 8.99 14.27
CA ASP A 14 -20.78 10.23 14.87
C ASP A 14 -22.21 10.07 15.50
N GLY A 15 -22.39 10.64 16.68
CA GLY A 15 -23.68 10.66 17.37
C GLY A 15 -24.08 9.38 18.10
N VAL A 16 -23.16 8.41 18.20
CA VAL A 16 -23.41 7.18 18.97
C VAL A 16 -23.39 7.46 20.47
N ILE A 17 -24.32 6.82 21.19
CA ILE A 17 -24.30 6.81 22.66
C ILE A 17 -23.21 5.81 23.09
N MET A 18 -22.21 6.28 23.83
CA MET A 18 -21.05 5.50 24.30
C MET A 18 -21.45 4.56 25.46
N ASN A 19 -22.31 3.58 25.17
CA ASN A 19 -22.78 2.57 26.15
C ASN A 19 -22.42 1.13 25.74
N GLY A 20 -21.58 0.98 24.70
CA GLY A 20 -21.11 -0.31 24.16
C GLY A 20 -19.73 -0.72 24.71
N THR A 21 -18.95 -1.40 23.87
CA THR A 21 -17.61 -1.90 24.19
C THR A 21 -16.49 -0.91 23.84
N THR A 22 -16.80 0.17 23.13
CA THR A 22 -15.85 1.23 22.76
C THR A 22 -15.59 2.13 23.95
N VAL A 23 -14.31 2.45 24.18
CA VAL A 23 -13.86 3.18 25.38
C VAL A 23 -13.87 4.69 25.13
N GLU A 24 -13.56 5.11 23.91
CA GLU A 24 -13.41 6.53 23.55
C GLU A 24 -13.80 6.75 22.08
N HIS A 25 -14.22 7.96 21.75
CA HIS A 25 -14.50 8.32 20.35
C HIS A 25 -13.22 8.79 19.66
N ILE A 26 -13.05 8.43 18.38
CA ILE A 26 -11.85 8.76 17.58
C ILE A 26 -11.56 10.26 17.55
N ARG A 27 -12.59 11.10 17.63
CA ARG A 27 -12.47 12.57 17.63
C ARG A 27 -11.67 13.07 18.83
N GLU A 28 -11.95 12.55 20.04
CA GLU A 28 -11.25 12.91 21.26
C GLU A 28 -9.88 12.28 21.30
N ALA A 29 -9.77 10.98 21.02
CA ALA A 29 -8.51 10.26 21.05
C ALA A 29 -7.47 10.83 20.06
N ALA A 30 -7.86 11.12 18.83
CA ALA A 30 -6.96 11.69 17.82
C ALA A 30 -6.47 13.09 18.22
N ALA A 31 -7.37 13.95 18.71
CA ALA A 31 -7.03 15.30 19.16
C ALA A 31 -6.03 15.28 20.32
N VAL A 32 -6.30 14.45 21.34
CA VAL A 32 -5.40 14.31 22.50
C VAL A 32 -4.03 13.79 22.06
N MET A 33 -3.95 12.79 21.17
CA MET A 33 -2.67 12.29 20.67
C MET A 33 -1.89 13.36 19.89
N GLY A 34 -2.57 14.20 19.14
CA GLY A 34 -1.95 15.32 18.44
C GLY A 34 -1.26 16.34 19.34
N GLU A 35 -1.77 16.57 20.56
CA GLU A 35 -1.18 17.50 21.53
C GLU A 35 0.18 17.03 22.09
N TYR A 36 0.54 15.76 21.92
CA TYR A 36 1.80 15.20 22.43
C TYR A 36 2.93 15.12 21.39
N CYS A 37 2.68 15.49 20.13
CA CYS A 37 3.66 15.33 19.06
C CYS A 37 3.49 16.38 17.96
N ASP A 38 4.59 16.68 17.24
CA ASP A 38 4.59 17.60 16.11
C ASP A 38 4.21 16.88 14.80
N ILE A 39 4.45 15.56 14.73
CA ILE A 39 4.12 14.68 13.59
C ILE A 39 3.73 13.33 14.15
N LEU A 40 2.72 12.70 13.56
CA LEU A 40 2.23 11.41 14.00
C LEU A 40 2.30 10.37 12.87
N GLY A 41 2.91 9.22 13.15
CA GLY A 41 2.87 8.05 12.26
C GLY A 41 1.68 7.16 12.58
N LEU A 42 0.80 6.94 11.60
CA LEU A 42 -0.40 6.11 11.76
C LEU A 42 -0.32 4.85 10.93
N ARG A 43 -0.59 3.70 11.56
CA ARG A 43 -0.79 2.41 10.91
C ARG A 43 -2.20 1.92 11.19
N SER A 44 -2.98 1.67 10.15
CA SER A 44 -4.38 1.29 10.24
C SER A 44 -4.68 0.11 9.31
N PHE A 45 -4.97 -1.05 9.90
CA PHE A 45 -5.24 -2.25 9.12
C PHE A 45 -6.71 -2.34 8.70
N PRO A 46 -7.01 -2.93 7.53
CA PRO A 46 -8.36 -3.25 7.11
C PRO A 46 -8.95 -4.37 7.97
N LYS A 47 -10.28 -4.46 8.02
CA LYS A 47 -11.00 -5.55 8.69
C LYS A 47 -11.02 -6.83 7.86
N LEU A 48 -10.79 -6.73 6.53
CA LEU A 48 -10.81 -7.82 5.55
C LEU A 48 -12.15 -8.59 5.50
N GLN A 49 -13.25 -7.89 5.76
CA GLN A 49 -14.61 -8.42 5.70
C GLN A 49 -15.39 -7.88 4.50
N ASN A 50 -15.18 -6.61 4.18
CA ASN A 50 -15.80 -5.94 3.06
C ASN A 50 -14.76 -5.00 2.42
N ARG A 51 -14.44 -5.27 1.14
CA ARG A 51 -13.42 -4.50 0.41
C ARG A 51 -13.79 -3.02 0.27
N GLU A 52 -15.06 -2.72 -0.01
CA GLU A 52 -15.52 -1.35 -0.19
C GLU A 52 -15.39 -0.54 1.12
N GLU A 53 -15.78 -1.14 2.25
CA GLU A 53 -15.61 -0.50 3.57
C GLU A 53 -14.14 -0.27 3.91
N ASP A 54 -13.28 -1.27 3.64
CA ASP A 54 -11.85 -1.17 3.88
C ASP A 54 -11.20 -0.08 2.99
N TYR A 55 -11.62 0.02 1.73
CA TYR A 55 -11.11 1.03 0.78
C TYR A 55 -11.61 2.45 1.08
N ASN A 56 -12.71 2.61 1.79
CA ASN A 56 -13.14 3.91 2.29
C ASN A 56 -12.23 4.48 3.38
N GLU A 57 -11.42 3.63 4.02
CA GLU A 57 -10.43 4.02 5.05
C GLU A 57 -11.00 4.95 6.13
N GLU A 58 -12.23 4.69 6.58
CA GLU A 58 -12.97 5.58 7.47
C GLU A 58 -12.19 5.95 8.73
N PHE A 59 -11.59 4.94 9.38
CA PHE A 59 -10.78 5.15 10.57
C PHE A 59 -9.59 6.08 10.30
N PHE A 60 -8.82 5.78 9.25
CA PHE A 60 -7.64 6.57 8.88
C PHE A 60 -8.02 8.03 8.58
N ASN A 61 -9.04 8.23 7.77
CA ASN A 61 -9.50 9.56 7.35
C ASN A 61 -10.03 10.38 8.53
N LYS A 62 -10.78 9.75 9.44
CA LYS A 62 -11.28 10.43 10.67
C LYS A 62 -10.13 10.77 11.60
N PHE A 63 -9.16 9.88 11.77
CA PHE A 63 -8.00 10.15 12.60
C PHE A 63 -7.20 11.35 12.07
N VAL A 64 -6.88 11.38 10.79
CA VAL A 64 -6.19 12.50 10.12
C VAL A 64 -6.97 13.80 10.30
N LYS A 65 -8.30 13.75 10.17
CA LYS A 65 -9.18 14.92 10.30
C LYS A 65 -9.12 15.56 11.68
N PHE A 66 -8.96 14.77 12.73
CA PHE A 66 -9.12 15.25 14.10
C PHE A 66 -7.82 15.40 14.89
N CYS A 67 -6.69 14.84 14.43
CA CYS A 67 -5.46 14.84 15.21
C CYS A 67 -4.74 16.20 15.30
N GLY A 68 -5.04 17.16 14.40
CA GLY A 68 -4.50 18.52 14.46
C GLY A 68 -3.03 18.68 14.07
N VAL A 69 -2.30 17.62 13.83
CA VAL A 69 -0.89 17.61 13.37
C VAL A 69 -0.73 16.83 12.08
N PRO A 70 0.36 17.00 11.31
CA PRO A 70 0.64 16.19 10.14
C PRO A 70 0.69 14.69 10.48
N VAL A 71 0.02 13.88 9.65
CA VAL A 71 0.02 12.42 9.78
C VAL A 71 0.78 11.78 8.63
N VAL A 72 1.71 10.90 8.97
CA VAL A 72 2.42 10.04 8.01
C VAL A 72 1.76 8.66 8.03
N SER A 73 1.23 8.22 6.88
CA SER A 73 0.75 6.84 6.74
C SER A 73 1.93 5.89 6.78
N LEU A 74 1.98 5.04 7.80
CA LEU A 74 2.95 3.94 7.86
C LEU A 74 2.45 2.73 7.08
N GLU A 75 1.14 2.45 7.16
CA GLU A 75 0.39 1.51 6.34
C GLU A 75 -1.09 1.74 6.60
N SER A 76 -1.90 1.68 5.55
CA SER A 76 -3.36 1.74 5.63
C SER A 76 -3.99 0.52 4.92
N ALA A 77 -5.30 0.51 4.80
CA ALA A 77 -5.98 -0.57 4.08
C ALA A 77 -5.57 -0.62 2.59
N THR A 78 -5.29 0.53 1.99
CA THR A 78 -5.02 0.65 0.55
C THR A 78 -3.58 0.99 0.22
N ARG A 79 -2.79 1.55 1.14
CA ARG A 79 -1.45 2.07 0.86
C ARG A 79 -0.41 1.74 1.92
N HIS A 80 0.81 1.49 1.46
CA HIS A 80 2.04 1.42 2.26
C HIS A 80 3.12 2.33 1.65
N PRO A 81 2.93 3.66 1.72
CA PRO A 81 3.67 4.61 0.88
C PRO A 81 5.17 4.65 1.14
N LEU A 82 5.60 4.52 2.40
CA LEU A 82 7.02 4.58 2.76
C LEU A 82 7.79 3.35 2.26
N GLN A 83 7.17 2.18 2.25
CA GLN A 83 7.79 0.98 1.68
C GLN A 83 8.01 1.17 0.18
N SER A 84 7.00 1.58 -0.55
CA SER A 84 7.11 1.75 -2.00
C SER A 84 8.03 2.89 -2.41
N LEU A 85 8.15 3.94 -1.59
CA LEU A 85 9.18 4.97 -1.78
C LEU A 85 10.58 4.37 -1.60
N ALA A 86 10.80 3.57 -0.56
CA ALA A 86 12.08 2.89 -0.34
C ALA A 86 12.42 1.92 -1.49
N ASP A 87 11.42 1.19 -2.01
CA ASP A 87 11.59 0.30 -3.16
C ASP A 87 12.01 1.10 -4.41
N LEU A 88 11.37 2.23 -4.69
CA LEU A 88 11.74 3.09 -5.83
C LEU A 88 13.15 3.65 -5.69
N VAL A 89 13.53 4.12 -4.49
CA VAL A 89 14.89 4.61 -4.21
C VAL A 89 15.90 3.48 -4.43
N THR A 90 15.60 2.28 -3.94
CA THR A 90 16.47 1.10 -4.11
C THR A 90 16.66 0.75 -5.60
N ILE A 91 15.58 0.73 -6.39
CA ILE A 91 15.66 0.50 -7.84
C ILE A 91 16.54 1.57 -8.49
N HIS A 92 16.34 2.84 -8.16
CA HIS A 92 17.12 3.94 -8.73
C HIS A 92 18.61 3.82 -8.38
N GLU A 93 18.95 3.66 -7.11
CA GLU A 93 20.35 3.58 -6.65
C GLU A 93 21.07 2.34 -7.16
N THR A 94 20.38 1.22 -7.30
CA THR A 94 20.98 -0.03 -7.81
C THR A 94 21.07 -0.07 -9.33
N TRP A 95 20.22 0.65 -10.04
CA TRP A 95 20.25 0.75 -11.50
C TRP A 95 21.35 1.68 -12.03
N GLU A 96 21.59 2.81 -11.40
CA GLU A 96 22.57 3.83 -11.86
C GLU A 96 23.95 3.25 -12.23
N PRO A 97 24.55 2.32 -11.45
CA PRO A 97 25.83 1.72 -11.79
C PRO A 97 25.83 0.88 -13.07
N TYR A 98 24.67 0.36 -13.48
CA TYR A 98 24.51 -0.51 -14.66
C TYR A 98 23.94 0.21 -15.88
N ARG A 99 23.68 1.49 -15.76
CA ARG A 99 23.13 2.30 -16.83
C ARG A 99 24.13 2.49 -17.96
N ILE A 100 23.89 1.79 -19.10
CA ILE A 100 24.79 1.77 -20.25
C ILE A 100 24.74 3.09 -21.03
N ASP A 101 23.56 3.70 -21.12
CA ASP A 101 23.35 5.00 -21.73
C ASP A 101 22.26 5.80 -20.99
N ALA A 102 22.18 7.11 -21.30
CA ALA A 102 21.25 8.02 -20.63
C ALA A 102 19.78 7.67 -20.87
N ASN A 103 19.45 6.89 -21.91
CA ASN A 103 18.08 6.51 -22.26
C ASN A 103 17.71 5.10 -21.80
N ALA A 104 18.69 4.32 -21.29
CA ALA A 104 18.42 2.99 -20.75
C ALA A 104 17.52 3.09 -19.51
N LYS A 105 16.48 2.25 -19.48
CA LYS A 105 15.49 2.18 -18.42
C LYS A 105 15.38 0.77 -17.90
N PRO A 106 15.29 0.56 -16.57
CA PRO A 106 15.04 -0.76 -16.03
C PRO A 106 13.62 -1.23 -16.36
N LYS A 107 13.49 -2.52 -16.67
CA LYS A 107 12.22 -3.22 -16.75
C LYS A 107 11.85 -3.72 -15.35
N VAL A 108 10.81 -3.17 -14.78
CA VAL A 108 10.30 -3.52 -13.44
C VAL A 108 9.00 -4.29 -13.57
N VAL A 109 8.91 -5.43 -12.89
CA VAL A 109 7.71 -6.27 -12.89
C VAL A 109 7.19 -6.44 -11.47
N LEU A 110 5.93 -6.08 -11.24
CA LEU A 110 5.18 -6.51 -10.07
C LEU A 110 4.56 -7.87 -10.36
N ALA A 111 5.05 -8.90 -9.71
CA ALA A 111 4.44 -10.23 -9.72
C ALA A 111 3.47 -10.31 -8.53
N TRP A 112 2.18 -10.13 -8.80
CA TRP A 112 1.11 -10.10 -7.80
C TRP A 112 0.21 -11.33 -7.94
N ALA A 113 -0.01 -12.02 -6.84
CA ALA A 113 -1.03 -13.07 -6.72
C ALA A 113 -1.75 -12.97 -5.38
N PRO A 114 -3.03 -13.38 -5.30
CA PRO A 114 -3.73 -13.42 -4.03
C PRO A 114 -3.10 -14.48 -3.11
N HIS A 115 -3.02 -14.15 -1.82
CA HIS A 115 -2.60 -15.09 -0.80
C HIS A 115 -3.79 -15.98 -0.39
N ILE A 116 -3.50 -17.22 0.06
CA ILE A 116 -4.54 -18.16 0.57
C ILE A 116 -5.30 -17.63 1.78
N LYS A 117 -4.71 -16.70 2.53
CA LYS A 117 -5.38 -15.93 3.59
C LYS A 117 -5.66 -14.52 3.09
N PRO A 118 -6.78 -13.91 3.48
CA PRO A 118 -7.03 -12.51 3.18
C PRO A 118 -5.89 -11.63 3.67
N LEU A 119 -5.30 -10.84 2.77
CA LEU A 119 -4.26 -9.86 3.09
C LEU A 119 -4.63 -8.51 2.46
N PRO A 120 -4.23 -7.40 3.10
CA PRO A 120 -4.40 -6.07 2.53
C PRO A 120 -3.70 -5.95 1.17
N GLN A 121 -4.32 -5.25 0.24
CA GLN A 121 -3.69 -4.90 -1.04
C GLN A 121 -2.80 -3.65 -0.94
N ALA A 122 -2.53 -3.16 0.26
CA ALA A 122 -1.77 -1.94 0.52
C ALA A 122 -0.38 -1.94 -0.15
N VAL A 123 0.34 -3.05 -0.05
CA VAL A 123 1.69 -3.18 -0.63
C VAL A 123 1.66 -3.18 -2.15
N PRO A 124 0.93 -4.08 -2.84
CA PRO A 124 0.89 -4.07 -4.30
C PRO A 124 0.28 -2.79 -4.88
N ASN A 125 -0.76 -2.21 -4.25
CA ASN A 125 -1.34 -0.94 -4.66
C ASN A 125 -0.30 0.20 -4.62
N SER A 126 0.40 0.35 -3.49
CA SER A 126 1.41 1.40 -3.36
C SER A 126 2.58 1.21 -4.30
N PHE A 127 3.07 -0.01 -4.46
CA PHE A 127 4.14 -0.29 -5.41
C PHE A 127 3.70 0.08 -6.83
N ALA A 128 2.51 -0.35 -7.25
CA ALA A 128 1.97 -0.02 -8.57
C ALA A 128 1.82 1.50 -8.76
N GLU A 129 1.27 2.21 -7.79
CA GLU A 129 1.10 3.67 -7.84
C GLU A 129 2.44 4.39 -8.03
N TRP A 130 3.49 4.02 -7.26
CA TRP A 130 4.81 4.63 -7.38
C TRP A 130 5.50 4.28 -8.70
N MET A 131 5.41 3.02 -9.14
CA MET A 131 6.02 2.60 -10.41
C MET A 131 5.31 3.24 -11.61
N CYS A 132 3.99 3.40 -11.59
CA CYS A 132 3.25 4.13 -12.61
C CYS A 132 3.68 5.58 -12.72
N ARG A 133 3.90 6.26 -11.58
CA ARG A 133 4.43 7.64 -11.58
C ARG A 133 5.84 7.68 -12.16
N ALA A 134 6.73 6.80 -11.72
CA ALA A 134 8.11 6.72 -12.23
C ALA A 134 8.13 6.39 -13.75
N GLN A 135 7.23 5.54 -14.23
CA GLN A 135 7.07 5.27 -15.66
C GLN A 135 6.63 6.52 -16.44
N THR A 136 5.69 7.28 -15.90
CA THR A 136 5.22 8.52 -16.53
C THR A 136 6.35 9.55 -16.64
N GLU A 137 7.22 9.63 -15.64
CA GLU A 137 8.44 10.45 -15.66
C GLU A 137 9.57 9.88 -16.54
N GLY A 138 9.34 8.71 -17.14
CA GLY A 138 10.31 8.08 -18.04
C GLY A 138 11.50 7.42 -17.33
N MET A 139 11.39 7.12 -16.04
CA MET A 139 12.46 6.53 -15.23
C MET A 139 12.59 5.03 -15.42
N LEU A 140 11.51 4.32 -15.72
CA LEU A 140 11.46 2.86 -15.84
C LEU A 140 10.32 2.41 -16.78
N ASP A 141 10.32 1.12 -17.15
CA ASP A 141 9.20 0.44 -17.82
C ASP A 141 8.53 -0.51 -16.83
N PHE A 142 7.22 -0.37 -16.63
CA PHE A 142 6.49 -1.09 -15.59
C PHE A 142 5.43 -2.04 -16.16
N THR A 143 5.42 -3.26 -15.63
CA THR A 143 4.43 -4.30 -15.95
C THR A 143 3.92 -4.96 -14.67
N ILE A 144 2.63 -5.24 -14.61
CA ILE A 144 2.00 -6.04 -13.55
C ILE A 144 1.68 -7.41 -14.14
N ALA A 145 2.22 -8.46 -13.53
CA ALA A 145 1.84 -9.85 -13.79
C ALA A 145 0.87 -10.30 -12.70
N GLN A 146 -0.36 -10.61 -13.08
CA GLN A 146 -1.44 -10.98 -12.15
C GLN A 146 -2.38 -12.00 -12.78
N PRO A 147 -2.99 -12.92 -12.01
CA PRO A 147 -4.04 -13.81 -12.51
C PRO A 147 -5.28 -13.03 -12.93
N GLU A 148 -6.02 -13.56 -13.90
CA GLU A 148 -7.33 -13.02 -14.29
C GLU A 148 -8.30 -12.99 -13.09
N GLY A 149 -9.07 -11.91 -12.95
CA GLY A 149 -10.05 -11.73 -11.88
C GLY A 149 -9.46 -11.26 -10.54
N PHE A 150 -8.14 -10.98 -10.50
CA PHE A 150 -7.46 -10.47 -9.31
C PHE A 150 -6.77 -9.11 -9.56
N GLU A 151 -7.37 -8.33 -10.44
CA GLU A 151 -6.86 -7.02 -10.81
C GLU A 151 -6.82 -6.08 -9.61
N LEU A 152 -5.73 -5.32 -9.52
CA LEU A 152 -5.66 -4.17 -8.64
C LEU A 152 -6.61 -3.08 -9.14
N GLU A 153 -7.05 -2.21 -8.26
CA GLU A 153 -7.93 -1.11 -8.63
C GLU A 153 -7.23 -0.16 -9.62
N GLU A 154 -7.95 0.25 -10.67
CA GLU A 154 -7.44 1.08 -11.77
C GLU A 154 -6.82 2.39 -11.28
N SER A 155 -7.33 2.95 -10.20
CA SER A 155 -6.79 4.16 -9.57
C SER A 155 -5.33 4.05 -9.14
N PHE A 156 -4.84 2.82 -8.87
CA PHE A 156 -3.44 2.55 -8.52
C PHE A 156 -2.57 2.14 -9.72
N THR A 157 -3.18 1.82 -10.86
CA THR A 157 -2.50 1.22 -12.01
C THR A 157 -2.68 1.99 -13.33
N PRO A 158 -2.76 3.34 -13.33
CA PRO A 158 -3.25 4.12 -14.48
C PRO A 158 -2.41 3.97 -15.76
N SER A 159 -1.15 3.57 -15.67
CA SER A 159 -0.24 3.43 -16.81
C SER A 159 0.47 2.09 -16.89
N ALA A 160 0.13 1.13 -16.01
CA ALA A 160 0.78 -0.17 -15.98
C ALA A 160 0.37 -1.03 -17.19
N LYS A 161 1.32 -1.76 -17.75
CA LYS A 161 1.00 -2.89 -18.62
C LYS A 161 0.52 -4.05 -17.75
N ILE A 162 -0.57 -4.70 -18.13
CA ILE A 162 -1.08 -5.88 -17.44
C ILE A 162 -0.75 -7.12 -18.26
N SER A 163 -0.21 -8.15 -17.61
CA SER A 163 0.01 -9.48 -18.19
C SER A 163 -0.59 -10.53 -17.28
N HIS A 164 -1.28 -11.51 -17.87
CA HIS A 164 -1.77 -12.69 -17.16
C HIS A 164 -0.83 -13.89 -17.33
N ASN A 165 0.30 -13.69 -18.02
CA ASN A 165 1.35 -14.68 -18.18
C ASN A 165 2.60 -14.23 -17.42
N LEU A 166 2.88 -14.89 -16.29
CA LEU A 166 4.01 -14.55 -15.43
C LEU A 166 5.36 -14.72 -16.15
N ASP A 167 5.55 -15.84 -16.85
CA ASP A 167 6.84 -16.15 -17.51
C ASP A 167 7.16 -15.11 -18.60
N GLU A 168 6.15 -14.70 -19.36
CA GLU A 168 6.30 -13.66 -20.38
C GLU A 168 6.60 -12.29 -19.73
N ALA A 169 5.93 -11.97 -18.63
CA ALA A 169 6.12 -10.69 -17.96
C ALA A 169 7.53 -10.55 -17.38
N ILE A 170 8.06 -11.61 -16.73
CA ILE A 170 9.37 -11.57 -16.08
C ILE A 170 10.53 -11.76 -17.06
N ALA A 171 10.28 -12.24 -18.28
CA ALA A 171 11.33 -12.43 -19.27
C ALA A 171 12.07 -11.10 -19.56
N GLY A 172 13.38 -11.07 -19.26
CA GLY A 172 14.23 -9.89 -19.42
C GLY A 172 13.89 -8.75 -18.43
N ALA A 173 13.24 -9.03 -17.30
CA ALA A 173 13.07 -8.05 -16.24
C ALA A 173 14.38 -7.82 -15.49
N ASP A 174 14.68 -6.55 -15.20
CA ASP A 174 15.81 -6.17 -14.35
C ASP A 174 15.44 -6.27 -12.86
N TYR A 175 14.17 -5.99 -12.54
CA TYR A 175 13.62 -6.09 -11.18
C TYR A 175 12.29 -6.83 -11.19
N VAL A 176 12.14 -7.76 -10.26
CA VAL A 176 10.87 -8.46 -9.98
C VAL A 176 10.49 -8.24 -8.52
N TYR A 177 9.37 -7.58 -8.31
CA TYR A 177 8.76 -7.39 -6.99
C TYR A 177 7.64 -8.40 -6.80
N ALA A 178 7.90 -9.44 -6.00
CA ALA A 178 6.95 -10.54 -5.81
C ALA A 178 6.12 -10.31 -4.53
N VAL A 179 4.80 -10.28 -4.67
CA VAL A 179 3.85 -10.15 -3.56
C VAL A 179 2.95 -11.37 -3.50
N SER A 180 2.91 -11.99 -2.32
CA SER A 180 2.08 -13.17 -2.01
C SER A 180 2.44 -14.47 -2.76
N TYR A 181 3.57 -14.54 -3.43
CA TYR A 181 4.08 -15.76 -4.09
C TYR A 181 4.82 -16.72 -3.14
N THR A 182 4.66 -16.61 -1.84
CA THR A 182 5.43 -17.39 -0.83
C THR A 182 5.31 -18.91 -0.94
N HIS A 183 4.41 -19.42 -1.79
CA HIS A 183 4.20 -20.86 -2.03
C HIS A 183 4.35 -21.26 -3.51
N LEU A 184 4.66 -20.32 -4.39
CA LEU A 184 4.98 -20.63 -5.79
C LEU A 184 6.51 -20.55 -5.93
N THR A 185 7.13 -21.70 -6.19
CA THR A 185 8.53 -21.71 -6.59
C THR A 185 8.63 -20.97 -7.92
N LEU A 186 9.40 -19.88 -7.95
CA LEU A 186 9.78 -19.28 -9.22
C LEU A 186 10.49 -20.34 -10.05
N PRO A 187 10.22 -20.48 -11.35
CA PRO A 187 10.98 -21.37 -12.21
C PRO A 187 12.46 -21.01 -12.12
N THR A 188 13.30 -21.99 -11.78
CA THR A 188 14.76 -21.86 -11.72
C THR A 188 15.36 -21.86 -13.11
#